data_bd9c17785ac9208b46aa312f02fe3887
#
_entry.id   bd9c17785ac9208b46aa312f02fe3887
#
_cell.length_a   1.000
_cell.length_b   1.000
_cell.length_c   1.000
_cell.angle_alpha   90.00
_cell.angle_beta   90.00
_cell.angle_gamma   90.00
#
_symmetry.space_group_name_H-M   'P 1'
#
loop_
_entity.id
_entity.type
_entity.pdbx_description
1 polymer ?
#
loop_
_entity_poly.entity_id
_entity_poly.type
_entity_poly.pdbx_seq_one_letter_code
_entity_poly.pdbx_strand_id
1 'polypeptide(L)'
;MAQRRRTGSISRRERARQAKAKARERRRQARQSWKRQQAGRTDKSPLPTPQARGYLVSQFWEEFGLSAFLTGLGIRKFKGLAASTLLFIALLFGVMDAHSISDLTDKVRADPVLIELCAADLVERKQLYRFLGKLTKEQYQALMAHVLEQLQAHPRTASRPDGVVAGDETTILKWARKMPGISWVFKASEQRVGLGYEIVSTCYADGDKFYSLFCDFRLPTPKELKEREQAHRRKELGLDQRKPGDVARWLEHQVAEGDVPELVVLAGNHLGRLLVGKCEALKLPWMGISTRRRVYTLGTGRRARRVKAGTLLKGDYRRQWHELKDEGYRVAFLGEATATILGQVVLLVIECLADGERQLLVARPTKETVLLERVQLLLARQAQPDNTKLHLMLDLLRQGREAGIRAETATFDRWFYVVWFIQGVLALGFKRVVIKAKANIGYLYQGQEMTIEELKGQIKSYRRAPGGEKRVKLASLRVIQPGLGRVRLVFVQEFNRKGKLTQEYVLMCTDPRYANHKVWRTHKLRWRIEEIYREVRQNHGFEDFHCRNFNAIYGHVALSFLSHLCLTVTRLMTPKLRSLTLGKIKHEVFNALVELVSTADQMTVCFTDEFLERYGLPAFCI
;
A
#
# COMPACT_ATOMS: atom_id res chain seq x y z
N MET A 1 -46.72 -29.39 54.31
CA MET A 1 -46.03 -29.66 53.02
C MET A 1 -46.27 -28.49 52.08
N ALA A 2 -45.25 -27.59 51.90
CA ALA A 2 -45.38 -26.40 51.10
C ALA A 2 -44.78 -26.67 49.72
N GLN A 3 -45.60 -26.67 48.66
CA GLN A 3 -45.15 -26.72 47.27
C GLN A 3 -44.49 -25.41 46.89
N ARG A 4 -43.14 -25.38 46.79
CA ARG A 4 -42.38 -24.30 46.19
C ARG A 4 -42.67 -24.30 44.69
N ARG A 5 -43.44 -23.32 44.18
CA ARG A 5 -43.57 -23.00 42.76
C ARG A 5 -42.19 -22.63 42.22
N ARG A 6 -41.62 -23.46 41.36
CA ARG A 6 -40.43 -23.12 40.53
C ARG A 6 -40.84 -22.06 39.52
N THR A 7 -40.56 -20.79 39.79
CA THR A 7 -40.58 -19.74 38.77
C THR A 7 -39.42 -20.00 37.83
N GLY A 8 -39.73 -20.49 36.63
CA GLY A 8 -38.72 -20.76 35.59
C GLY A 8 -37.94 -19.50 35.27
N SER A 9 -36.64 -19.48 35.56
CA SER A 9 -35.76 -18.38 35.22
C SER A 9 -35.56 -18.33 33.71
N ILE A 10 -36.09 -17.29 33.09
CA ILE A 10 -35.90 -17.01 31.66
C ILE A 10 -34.38 -17.01 31.35
N SER A 11 -33.96 -17.80 30.37
CA SER A 11 -32.54 -17.93 29.99
C SER A 11 -31.94 -16.57 29.60
N ARG A 12 -30.62 -16.37 29.84
CA ARG A 12 -29.92 -15.15 29.46
C ARG A 12 -30.12 -14.82 27.96
N ARG A 13 -30.25 -15.86 27.12
CA ARG A 13 -30.47 -15.75 25.66
C ARG A 13 -31.88 -15.26 25.34
N GLU A 14 -32.83 -15.67 26.11
CA GLU A 14 -34.26 -15.30 25.98
C GLU A 14 -34.51 -13.87 26.46
N ARG A 15 -33.91 -13.47 27.60
CA ARG A 15 -33.90 -12.07 28.07
C ARG A 15 -33.29 -11.14 27.06
N ALA A 16 -32.18 -11.54 26.41
CA ALA A 16 -31.56 -10.75 25.36
C ALA A 16 -32.43 -10.62 24.10
N ARG A 17 -33.18 -11.70 23.73
CA ARG A 17 -34.17 -11.66 22.64
C ARG A 17 -35.33 -10.72 22.95
N GLN A 18 -35.89 -10.80 24.16
CA GLN A 18 -37.00 -9.95 24.61
C GLN A 18 -36.57 -8.47 24.70
N ALA A 19 -35.38 -8.18 25.23
CA ALA A 19 -34.84 -6.82 25.27
C ALA A 19 -34.66 -6.25 23.86
N LYS A 20 -34.18 -7.08 22.91
CA LYS A 20 -34.02 -6.69 21.51
C LYS A 20 -35.37 -6.45 20.82
N ALA A 21 -36.36 -7.31 21.05
CA ALA A 21 -37.70 -7.13 20.51
C ALA A 21 -38.36 -5.84 21.05
N LYS A 22 -38.23 -5.58 22.34
CA LYS A 22 -38.73 -4.36 22.98
C LYS A 22 -38.05 -3.09 22.47
N ALA A 23 -36.73 -3.16 22.22
CA ALA A 23 -36.00 -2.05 21.61
C ALA A 23 -36.45 -1.78 20.18
N ARG A 24 -36.73 -2.82 19.38
CA ARG A 24 -37.29 -2.72 18.02
C ARG A 24 -38.66 -2.04 18.04
N GLU A 25 -39.54 -2.48 18.91
CA GLU A 25 -40.88 -1.92 19.02
C GLU A 25 -40.85 -0.45 19.42
N ARG A 26 -40.05 -0.09 20.44
CA ARG A 26 -39.86 1.33 20.81
C ARG A 26 -39.39 2.20 19.68
N ARG A 27 -38.46 1.71 18.85
CA ARG A 27 -37.95 2.46 17.66
C ARG A 27 -39.04 2.62 16.60
N ARG A 28 -39.80 1.54 16.32
CA ARG A 28 -40.94 1.58 15.41
C ARG A 28 -41.98 2.60 15.84
N GLN A 29 -42.34 2.59 17.14
CA GLN A 29 -43.28 3.55 17.72
C GLN A 29 -42.76 4.98 17.66
N ALA A 30 -41.47 5.19 17.97
CA ALA A 30 -40.87 6.51 17.89
C ALA A 30 -40.89 7.04 16.45
N ARG A 31 -40.59 6.20 15.43
CA ARG A 31 -40.68 6.55 14.02
C ARG A 31 -42.12 6.87 13.61
N GLN A 32 -43.06 6.04 13.99
CA GLN A 32 -44.46 6.30 13.68
C GLN A 32 -44.98 7.58 14.34
N SER A 33 -44.60 7.83 15.60
CA SER A 33 -44.92 9.09 16.28
C SER A 33 -44.35 10.29 15.58
N TRP A 34 -43.07 10.20 15.19
CA TRP A 34 -42.38 11.25 14.43
C TRP A 34 -43.07 11.49 13.05
N LYS A 35 -43.37 10.42 12.29
CA LYS A 35 -44.12 10.53 11.03
C LYS A 35 -45.49 11.19 11.23
N ARG A 36 -46.22 10.82 12.27
CA ARG A 36 -47.53 11.46 12.60
C ARG A 36 -47.37 12.91 12.98
N GLN A 37 -46.34 13.29 13.73
CA GLN A 37 -46.04 14.68 14.07
C GLN A 37 -45.74 15.52 12.81
N GLN A 38 -44.98 14.95 11.88
CA GLN A 38 -44.67 15.64 10.62
C GLN A 38 -45.88 15.72 9.67
N ALA A 39 -46.69 14.65 9.55
CA ALA A 39 -47.89 14.64 8.74
C ALA A 39 -48.94 15.65 9.20
N GLY A 40 -48.98 16.00 10.47
CA GLY A 40 -49.84 17.05 11.04
C GLY A 40 -49.28 18.49 10.89
N ARG A 41 -48.08 18.65 10.33
CA ARG A 41 -47.43 19.95 10.14
C ARG A 41 -47.99 20.63 8.91
N THR A 42 -48.70 21.74 9.10
CA THR A 42 -49.10 22.66 8.04
C THR A 42 -48.00 23.62 7.62
N ASP A 43 -46.95 23.70 8.44
CA ASP A 43 -45.78 24.54 8.25
C ASP A 43 -44.67 23.78 7.51
N LYS A 44 -44.24 24.27 6.37
CA LYS A 44 -43.12 23.76 5.54
C LYS A 44 -41.75 24.24 6.03
N SER A 45 -41.65 24.65 7.30
CA SER A 45 -40.36 25.13 7.84
C SER A 45 -39.26 24.08 7.66
N PRO A 46 -38.08 24.49 7.14
CA PRO A 46 -36.95 23.62 6.97
C PRO A 46 -36.50 23.03 8.31
N LEU A 47 -36.16 21.74 8.32
CA LEU A 47 -35.64 21.03 9.48
C LEU A 47 -34.13 20.83 9.35
N PRO A 48 -33.35 21.14 10.40
CA PRO A 48 -31.93 20.83 10.38
C PRO A 48 -31.72 19.31 10.45
N THR A 49 -30.83 18.81 9.59
CA THR A 49 -30.33 17.45 9.67
C THR A 49 -28.81 17.46 9.82
N PRO A 50 -28.25 16.84 10.89
CA PRO A 50 -26.82 16.75 11.06
C PRO A 50 -26.16 15.75 10.10
N GLN A 51 -26.96 15.06 9.27
CA GLN A 51 -26.49 13.97 8.40
C GLN A 51 -26.64 14.29 6.91
N ALA A 52 -26.75 15.56 6.54
CA ALA A 52 -26.86 15.99 5.14
C ALA A 52 -25.72 15.50 4.23
N ARG A 53 -24.60 15.11 4.79
CA ARG A 53 -23.47 14.48 4.07
C ARG A 53 -23.89 13.20 3.34
N GLY A 54 -24.86 12.47 3.85
CA GLY A 54 -25.46 11.31 3.19
C GLY A 54 -26.03 11.63 1.81
N TYR A 55 -26.53 12.85 1.63
CA TYR A 55 -27.01 13.33 0.35
C TYR A 55 -25.92 13.32 -0.74
N LEU A 56 -24.71 13.76 -0.43
CA LEU A 56 -23.61 13.72 -1.40
C LEU A 56 -23.28 12.29 -1.84
N VAL A 57 -23.40 11.33 -0.92
CA VAL A 57 -23.22 9.91 -1.22
C VAL A 57 -24.36 9.38 -2.06
N SER A 58 -25.62 9.80 -1.82
CA SER A 58 -26.76 9.36 -2.63
C SER A 58 -26.68 9.87 -4.06
N GLN A 59 -26.30 11.13 -4.27
CA GLN A 59 -26.06 11.66 -5.61
C GLN A 59 -24.99 10.87 -6.35
N PHE A 60 -23.85 10.66 -5.71
CA PHE A 60 -22.77 9.85 -6.28
C PHE A 60 -23.23 8.42 -6.59
N TRP A 61 -24.02 7.82 -5.69
CA TRP A 61 -24.55 6.47 -5.83
C TRP A 61 -25.45 6.33 -7.08
N GLU A 62 -26.35 7.27 -7.28
CA GLU A 62 -27.27 7.29 -8.43
C GLU A 62 -26.53 7.65 -9.73
N GLU A 63 -25.70 8.69 -9.72
CA GLU A 63 -24.97 9.14 -10.90
C GLU A 63 -24.06 8.04 -11.48
N PHE A 64 -23.44 7.25 -10.61
CA PHE A 64 -22.59 6.13 -11.02
C PHE A 64 -23.35 4.79 -11.19
N GLY A 65 -24.67 4.76 -11.05
CA GLY A 65 -25.50 3.58 -11.25
C GLY A 65 -25.12 2.39 -10.38
N LEU A 66 -24.65 2.63 -9.15
CA LEU A 66 -24.01 1.60 -8.32
C LEU A 66 -24.96 0.46 -7.93
N SER A 67 -26.27 0.74 -7.79
CA SER A 67 -27.27 -0.31 -7.50
C SER A 67 -27.39 -1.32 -8.65
N ALA A 68 -27.45 -0.85 -9.88
CA ALA A 68 -27.52 -1.69 -11.09
C ALA A 68 -26.21 -2.47 -11.27
N PHE A 69 -25.06 -1.81 -11.08
CA PHE A 69 -23.74 -2.44 -11.18
C PHE A 69 -23.57 -3.59 -10.18
N LEU A 70 -23.93 -3.41 -8.91
CA LEU A 70 -23.88 -4.47 -7.90
C LEU A 70 -24.76 -5.68 -8.26
N THR A 71 -25.93 -5.41 -8.84
CA THR A 71 -26.82 -6.47 -9.33
C THR A 71 -26.16 -7.27 -10.46
N GLY A 72 -25.50 -6.58 -11.39
CA GLY A 72 -24.71 -7.17 -12.48
C GLY A 72 -23.55 -8.03 -12.00
N LEU A 73 -22.89 -7.65 -10.90
CA LEU A 73 -21.84 -8.45 -10.25
C LEU A 73 -22.37 -9.69 -9.50
N GLY A 74 -23.71 -9.96 -9.55
CA GLY A 74 -24.30 -11.07 -8.84
C GLY A 74 -24.34 -10.90 -7.31
N ILE A 75 -24.08 -9.71 -6.80
CA ILE A 75 -24.11 -9.41 -5.36
C ILE A 75 -25.60 -9.28 -4.94
N ARG A 76 -26.18 -10.41 -4.55
CA ARG A 76 -27.59 -10.50 -4.15
C ARG A 76 -27.73 -10.92 -2.68
N LYS A 77 -28.80 -10.45 -2.08
CA LYS A 77 -29.18 -10.86 -0.73
C LYS A 77 -30.67 -11.19 -0.70
N PHE A 78 -31.01 -12.41 -0.32
CA PHE A 78 -32.38 -12.93 -0.40
C PHE A 78 -33.24 -12.65 0.84
N LYS A 79 -32.64 -12.22 1.96
CA LYS A 79 -33.39 -11.93 3.21
C LYS A 79 -32.88 -10.65 3.88
N GLY A 80 -33.78 -9.80 4.32
CA GLY A 80 -33.51 -8.53 5.02
C GLY A 80 -33.18 -7.40 4.04
N LEU A 81 -32.32 -6.46 4.45
CA LEU A 81 -31.95 -5.30 3.63
C LEU A 81 -31.22 -5.72 2.34
N ALA A 82 -31.48 -5.01 1.24
CA ALA A 82 -30.82 -5.22 -0.02
C ALA A 82 -29.30 -5.08 0.07
N ALA A 83 -28.57 -5.73 -0.84
CA ALA A 83 -27.11 -5.64 -0.88
C ALA A 83 -26.65 -4.19 -1.19
N SER A 84 -27.33 -3.51 -2.12
CA SER A 84 -27.11 -2.11 -2.45
C SER A 84 -27.26 -1.20 -1.23
N THR A 85 -28.35 -1.35 -0.47
CA THR A 85 -28.57 -0.60 0.79
C THR A 85 -27.44 -0.82 1.81
N LEU A 86 -26.98 -2.07 1.98
CA LEU A 86 -25.91 -2.36 2.93
C LEU A 86 -24.57 -1.77 2.48
N LEU A 87 -24.25 -1.79 1.20
CA LEU A 87 -23.03 -1.18 0.69
C LEU A 87 -23.11 0.36 0.72
N PHE A 88 -24.26 0.92 0.38
CA PHE A 88 -24.52 2.35 0.53
C PHE A 88 -24.26 2.81 1.99
N ILE A 89 -24.87 2.12 2.96
CA ILE A 89 -24.64 2.41 4.38
C ILE A 89 -23.16 2.27 4.75
N ALA A 90 -22.47 1.25 4.22
CA ALA A 90 -21.04 1.07 4.49
C ALA A 90 -20.20 2.23 3.91
N LEU A 91 -20.58 2.77 2.74
CA LEU A 91 -19.91 3.93 2.13
C LEU A 91 -20.10 5.21 2.97
N LEU A 92 -21.24 5.35 3.66
CA LEU A 92 -21.47 6.46 4.59
C LEU A 92 -20.46 6.52 5.73
N PHE A 93 -19.82 5.41 6.08
CA PHE A 93 -18.84 5.35 7.18
C PHE A 93 -17.78 6.45 7.06
N GLY A 94 -17.16 6.56 5.89
CA GLY A 94 -16.10 7.53 5.65
C GLY A 94 -16.56 8.97 5.56
N VAL A 95 -17.85 9.23 5.34
CA VAL A 95 -18.39 10.58 5.17
C VAL A 95 -19.00 11.12 6.45
N MET A 96 -19.50 10.24 7.33
CA MET A 96 -20.28 10.61 8.51
C MET A 96 -19.49 10.67 9.82
N ASP A 97 -18.15 10.66 9.76
CA ASP A 97 -17.29 10.64 10.96
C ASP A 97 -17.66 9.51 11.93
N ALA A 98 -17.95 8.33 11.40
CA ALA A 98 -18.23 7.17 12.22
C ALA A 98 -16.92 6.52 12.70
N HIS A 99 -16.80 6.32 14.01
CA HIS A 99 -15.60 5.70 14.61
C HIS A 99 -15.68 4.17 14.65
N SER A 100 -16.83 3.60 14.33
CA SER A 100 -17.04 2.16 14.24
C SER A 100 -18.31 1.85 13.45
N ILE A 101 -18.42 0.61 12.96
CA ILE A 101 -19.69 0.12 12.37
C ILE A 101 -20.86 0.20 13.35
N SER A 102 -20.59 0.11 14.66
CA SER A 102 -21.62 0.29 15.68
C SER A 102 -22.12 1.73 15.70
N ASP A 103 -21.20 2.68 15.73
CA ASP A 103 -21.50 4.12 15.71
C ASP A 103 -22.25 4.50 14.43
N LEU A 104 -21.77 4.03 13.25
CA LEU A 104 -22.47 4.22 11.99
C LEU A 104 -23.93 3.72 12.06
N THR A 105 -24.13 2.50 12.53
CA THR A 105 -25.50 1.93 12.61
C THR A 105 -26.38 2.67 13.62
N ASP A 106 -25.81 3.24 14.67
CA ASP A 106 -26.55 4.04 15.64
C ASP A 106 -26.89 5.42 15.07
N LYS A 107 -25.98 6.07 14.32
CA LYS A 107 -26.26 7.30 13.57
C LYS A 107 -27.38 7.12 12.55
N VAL A 108 -27.32 6.07 11.72
CA VAL A 108 -28.38 5.77 10.72
C VAL A 108 -29.74 5.54 11.38
N ARG A 109 -29.76 4.93 12.57
CA ARG A 109 -31.02 4.66 13.29
C ARG A 109 -31.60 5.88 14.02
N ALA A 110 -30.74 6.80 14.40
CA ALA A 110 -31.14 7.99 15.14
C ALA A 110 -31.69 9.09 14.26
N ASP A 111 -31.30 9.13 12.98
CA ASP A 111 -31.63 10.18 12.06
C ASP A 111 -32.73 9.72 11.08
N PRO A 112 -33.92 10.38 11.07
CA PRO A 112 -35.01 10.03 10.16
C PRO A 112 -34.65 10.23 8.68
N VAL A 113 -33.84 11.24 8.37
CA VAL A 113 -33.39 11.51 6.99
C VAL A 113 -32.53 10.36 6.49
N LEU A 114 -31.59 9.85 7.31
CA LEU A 114 -30.80 8.69 6.93
C LEU A 114 -31.61 7.41 6.82
N ILE A 115 -32.66 7.24 7.64
CA ILE A 115 -33.55 6.10 7.51
C ILE A 115 -34.23 6.10 6.14
N GLU A 116 -34.77 7.24 5.71
CA GLU A 116 -35.38 7.36 4.40
C GLU A 116 -34.34 7.24 3.26
N LEU A 117 -33.21 7.92 3.37
CA LEU A 117 -32.12 7.87 2.40
C LEU A 117 -31.56 6.46 2.20
N CYS A 118 -31.46 5.68 3.25
CA CYS A 118 -30.97 4.30 3.20
C CYS A 118 -32.09 3.28 2.91
N ALA A 119 -33.35 3.70 2.78
CA ALA A 119 -34.51 2.81 2.69
C ALA A 119 -34.50 1.68 3.77
N ALA A 120 -34.07 2.01 5.00
CA ALA A 120 -33.74 1.04 6.02
C ALA A 120 -34.29 1.41 7.40
N ASP A 121 -35.32 0.68 7.85
CA ASP A 121 -35.90 0.86 9.19
C ASP A 121 -34.99 0.38 10.31
N LEU A 122 -34.26 -0.70 10.07
CA LEU A 122 -33.42 -1.38 11.07
C LEU A 122 -32.16 -1.96 10.47
N VAL A 123 -31.08 -1.20 10.53
CA VAL A 123 -29.74 -1.68 10.22
C VAL A 123 -29.12 -2.30 11.46
N GLU A 124 -28.62 -3.53 11.37
CA GLU A 124 -27.90 -4.16 12.46
C GLU A 124 -26.39 -4.24 12.16
N ARG A 125 -25.56 -3.87 13.15
CA ARG A 125 -24.10 -4.01 13.09
C ARG A 125 -23.65 -5.37 12.56
N LYS A 126 -24.21 -6.47 13.11
CA LYS A 126 -23.87 -7.84 12.69
C LYS A 126 -24.21 -8.12 11.23
N GLN A 127 -25.28 -7.52 10.72
CA GLN A 127 -25.72 -7.68 9.34
C GLN A 127 -24.74 -7.00 8.38
N LEU A 128 -24.28 -5.78 8.72
CA LEU A 128 -23.32 -5.04 7.93
C LEU A 128 -21.93 -5.73 7.91
N TYR A 129 -21.41 -6.14 9.07
CA TYR A 129 -20.16 -6.91 9.12
C TYR A 129 -20.22 -8.23 8.34
N ARG A 130 -21.32 -8.98 8.45
CA ARG A 130 -21.48 -10.23 7.71
C ARG A 130 -21.58 -9.99 6.20
N PHE A 131 -22.19 -8.91 5.80
CA PHE A 131 -22.29 -8.55 4.40
C PHE A 131 -20.92 -8.17 3.84
N LEU A 132 -20.21 -7.24 4.48
CA LEU A 132 -18.87 -6.84 4.07
C LEU A 132 -17.87 -8.01 4.03
N GLY A 133 -17.98 -8.94 4.96
CA GLY A 133 -17.14 -10.14 5.00
C GLY A 133 -17.45 -11.18 3.92
N LYS A 134 -18.55 -11.04 3.18
CA LYS A 134 -18.91 -11.92 2.05
C LYS A 134 -18.44 -11.39 0.70
N LEU A 135 -18.24 -10.10 0.59
CA LEU A 135 -17.70 -9.51 -0.63
C LEU A 135 -16.22 -9.87 -0.78
N THR A 136 -15.84 -10.25 -1.98
CA THR A 136 -14.45 -10.58 -2.28
C THR A 136 -13.64 -9.32 -2.62
N LYS A 137 -12.32 -9.44 -2.59
CA LYS A 137 -11.39 -8.40 -3.02
C LYS A 137 -11.71 -7.95 -4.46
N GLU A 138 -11.91 -8.90 -5.35
CA GLU A 138 -12.19 -8.67 -6.77
C GLU A 138 -13.49 -7.88 -6.96
N GLN A 139 -14.52 -8.13 -6.13
CA GLN A 139 -15.76 -7.36 -6.18
C GLN A 139 -15.57 -5.91 -5.72
N TYR A 140 -14.73 -5.65 -4.71
CA TYR A 140 -14.38 -4.28 -4.33
C TYR A 140 -13.53 -3.58 -5.39
N GLN A 141 -12.60 -4.30 -6.02
CA GLN A 141 -11.79 -3.77 -7.12
C GLN A 141 -12.65 -3.47 -8.36
N ALA A 142 -13.58 -4.35 -8.70
CA ALA A 142 -14.53 -4.13 -9.79
C ALA A 142 -15.43 -2.90 -9.54
N LEU A 143 -15.87 -2.68 -8.29
CA LEU A 143 -16.63 -1.49 -7.92
C LEU A 143 -15.80 -0.21 -8.13
N MET A 144 -14.53 -0.22 -7.73
CA MET A 144 -13.63 0.91 -7.95
C MET A 144 -13.36 1.13 -9.44
N ALA A 145 -13.12 0.06 -10.21
CA ALA A 145 -12.91 0.13 -11.65
C ALA A 145 -14.11 0.76 -12.36
N HIS A 146 -15.33 0.32 -12.06
CA HIS A 146 -16.56 0.88 -12.61
C HIS A 146 -16.67 2.40 -12.39
N VAL A 147 -16.41 2.86 -11.15
CA VAL A 147 -16.44 4.30 -10.85
C VAL A 147 -15.36 5.04 -11.63
N LEU A 148 -14.15 4.50 -11.70
CA LEU A 148 -13.05 5.13 -12.43
C LEU A 148 -13.30 5.20 -13.94
N GLU A 149 -13.88 4.17 -14.54
CA GLU A 149 -14.30 4.17 -15.95
C GLU A 149 -15.31 5.28 -16.24
N GLN A 150 -16.33 5.43 -15.39
CA GLN A 150 -17.30 6.52 -15.50
C GLN A 150 -16.63 7.90 -15.39
N LEU A 151 -15.63 8.04 -14.48
CA LEU A 151 -14.86 9.29 -14.37
C LEU A 151 -14.07 9.62 -15.63
N GLN A 152 -13.61 8.60 -16.40
CA GLN A 152 -12.89 8.86 -17.66
C GLN A 152 -13.82 9.35 -18.77
N ALA A 153 -15.12 9.10 -18.69
CA ALA A 153 -16.10 9.59 -19.65
C ALA A 153 -16.40 11.10 -19.50
N HIS A 154 -16.14 11.68 -18.33
CA HIS A 154 -16.47 13.09 -18.08
C HIS A 154 -15.24 14.02 -18.16
N PRO A 155 -15.26 15.11 -18.98
CA PRO A 155 -14.08 15.96 -19.23
C PRO A 155 -13.45 16.60 -17.98
N ARG A 156 -14.24 16.88 -16.94
CA ARG A 156 -13.74 17.49 -15.69
C ARG A 156 -12.97 16.51 -14.81
N THR A 157 -13.27 15.23 -14.88
CA THR A 157 -12.70 14.19 -14.04
C THR A 157 -11.73 13.28 -14.80
N ALA A 158 -11.89 13.17 -16.14
CA ALA A 158 -11.03 12.35 -16.98
C ALA A 158 -9.54 12.66 -16.78
N SER A 159 -8.73 11.61 -16.74
CA SER A 159 -7.28 11.72 -16.69
C SER A 159 -6.70 12.26 -18.01
N ARG A 160 -5.65 13.06 -17.93
CA ARG A 160 -4.97 13.63 -19.09
C ARG A 160 -3.64 12.91 -19.34
N PRO A 161 -3.15 12.86 -20.61
CA PRO A 161 -1.86 12.25 -20.93
C PRO A 161 -0.68 12.91 -20.21
N ASP A 162 -0.73 14.24 -19.98
CA ASP A 162 0.28 15.00 -19.26
C ASP A 162 0.19 14.87 -17.72
N GLY A 163 -0.83 14.19 -17.21
CA GLY A 163 -0.96 13.84 -15.82
C GLY A 163 -0.01 12.71 -15.40
N VAL A 164 -0.07 12.36 -14.14
CA VAL A 164 0.84 11.43 -13.49
C VAL A 164 0.05 10.39 -12.72
N VAL A 165 0.45 9.12 -12.79
CA VAL A 165 0.06 8.12 -11.79
C VAL A 165 1.17 8.03 -10.74
N ALA A 166 0.84 8.32 -9.50
CA ALA A 166 1.75 8.12 -8.38
C ALA A 166 1.38 6.84 -7.63
N GLY A 167 2.41 6.08 -7.24
CA GLY A 167 2.28 4.90 -6.40
C GLY A 167 3.11 5.03 -5.13
N ASP A 168 2.56 4.60 -4.01
CA ASP A 168 3.24 4.61 -2.72
C ASP A 168 2.65 3.55 -1.78
N GLU A 169 3.30 3.37 -0.63
CA GLU A 169 2.86 2.49 0.43
C GLU A 169 2.50 3.25 1.69
N THR A 170 1.62 2.68 2.48
CA THR A 170 1.29 3.18 3.81
C THR A 170 1.10 2.05 4.80
N THR A 171 1.30 2.34 6.09
CA THR A 171 1.20 1.37 7.17
C THR A 171 0.07 1.77 8.13
N ILE A 172 -0.79 0.82 8.46
CA ILE A 172 -1.82 0.95 9.52
C ILE A 172 -1.39 0.12 10.72
N LEU A 173 -1.19 0.73 11.87
CA LEU A 173 -0.93 0.02 13.12
C LEU A 173 -2.23 -0.36 13.83
N LYS A 174 -2.23 -1.53 14.47
CA LYS A 174 -3.35 -2.07 15.25
C LYS A 174 -2.87 -2.65 16.57
N TRP A 175 -3.71 -2.60 17.58
CA TRP A 175 -3.41 -3.15 18.91
C TRP A 175 -3.86 -4.62 19.08
N ALA A 176 -4.70 -5.12 18.17
CA ALA A 176 -5.29 -6.45 18.26
C ALA A 176 -4.39 -7.51 17.63
N ARG A 177 -4.04 -8.55 18.38
CA ARG A 177 -3.19 -9.67 17.92
C ARG A 177 -3.93 -10.71 17.05
N LYS A 178 -5.26 -10.75 17.08
CA LYS A 178 -6.08 -11.80 16.42
C LYS A 178 -6.81 -11.30 15.18
N MET A 179 -6.20 -10.41 14.42
CA MET A 179 -6.75 -9.95 13.14
C MET A 179 -6.11 -10.74 11.99
N PRO A 180 -6.88 -11.21 11.00
CA PRO A 180 -6.34 -11.96 9.86
C PRO A 180 -5.32 -11.15 9.07
N GLY A 181 -4.19 -11.75 8.73
CA GLY A 181 -3.13 -11.13 7.93
C GLY A 181 -2.31 -10.05 8.65
N ILE A 182 -2.53 -9.82 9.96
CA ILE A 182 -1.75 -8.86 10.73
C ILE A 182 -0.31 -9.37 10.94
N SER A 183 0.65 -8.47 10.86
CA SER A 183 2.06 -8.79 11.06
C SER A 183 2.83 -7.63 11.69
N TRP A 184 4.05 -7.87 12.12
CA TRP A 184 4.95 -6.81 12.54
C TRP A 184 5.37 -5.96 11.35
N VAL A 185 5.09 -4.67 11.42
CA VAL A 185 5.37 -3.70 10.37
C VAL A 185 6.05 -2.46 10.94
N PHE A 186 6.85 -1.77 10.14
CA PHE A 186 7.48 -0.52 10.54
C PHE A 186 6.67 0.66 10.02
N LYS A 187 6.22 1.53 10.91
CA LYS A 187 5.53 2.78 10.55
C LYS A 187 6.54 3.93 10.55
N ALA A 188 6.96 4.32 9.35
CA ALA A 188 8.00 5.33 9.16
C ALA A 188 7.65 6.70 9.76
N SER A 189 6.38 7.12 9.69
CA SER A 189 5.92 8.40 10.27
C SER A 189 6.02 8.45 11.81
N GLU A 190 5.99 7.31 12.47
CA GLU A 190 6.06 7.19 13.94
C GLU A 190 7.41 6.58 14.40
N GLN A 191 8.30 6.24 13.47
CA GLN A 191 9.60 5.60 13.72
C GLN A 191 9.51 4.39 14.68
N ARG A 192 8.41 3.64 14.59
CA ARG A 192 8.18 2.47 15.45
C ARG A 192 7.73 1.23 14.68
N VAL A 193 8.05 0.07 15.25
CA VAL A 193 7.52 -1.22 14.83
C VAL A 193 6.28 -1.54 15.66
N GLY A 194 5.26 -2.07 15.02
CA GLY A 194 4.03 -2.52 15.68
C GLY A 194 3.28 -3.53 14.84
N LEU A 195 2.26 -4.15 15.42
CA LEU A 195 1.34 -5.00 14.65
C LEU A 195 0.51 -4.15 13.71
N GLY A 196 0.37 -4.57 12.46
CA GLY A 196 -0.37 -3.77 11.48
C GLY A 196 -0.42 -4.39 10.10
N TYR A 197 -0.81 -3.55 9.14
CA TYR A 197 -0.93 -3.88 7.73
C TYR A 197 -0.11 -2.92 6.88
N GLU A 198 0.47 -3.44 5.82
CA GLU A 198 1.09 -2.68 4.75
C GLU A 198 0.10 -2.59 3.58
N ILE A 199 -0.18 -1.38 3.12
CA ILE A 199 -1.11 -1.12 2.02
C ILE A 199 -0.34 -0.39 0.92
N VAL A 200 -0.50 -0.88 -0.29
CA VAL A 200 0.02 -0.25 -1.51
C VAL A 200 -1.15 0.42 -2.21
N SER A 201 -0.98 1.62 -2.69
CA SER A 201 -2.03 2.29 -3.45
C SER A 201 -1.50 3.16 -4.57
N THR A 202 -2.39 3.53 -5.48
CA THR A 202 -2.11 4.41 -6.59
C THR A 202 -3.08 5.59 -6.59
N CYS A 203 -2.64 6.73 -7.15
CA CYS A 203 -3.48 7.87 -7.40
C CYS A 203 -3.15 8.50 -8.76
N TYR A 204 -4.14 9.16 -9.33
CA TYR A 204 -3.95 10.07 -10.45
C TYR A 204 -3.76 11.50 -9.93
N ALA A 205 -2.87 12.27 -10.55
CA ALA A 205 -2.70 13.69 -10.27
C ALA A 205 -2.30 14.45 -11.53
N ASP A 206 -2.78 15.67 -11.66
CA ASP A 206 -2.31 16.67 -12.61
C ASP A 206 -2.23 18.04 -11.94
N GLY A 207 -2.09 19.13 -12.70
CA GLY A 207 -2.01 20.47 -12.12
C GLY A 207 -3.30 20.96 -11.44
N ASP A 208 -4.44 20.39 -11.83
CA ASP A 208 -5.78 20.88 -11.47
C ASP A 208 -6.51 19.95 -10.50
N LYS A 209 -6.26 18.64 -10.59
CA LYS A 209 -6.98 17.62 -9.83
C LYS A 209 -6.11 16.44 -9.42
N PHE A 210 -6.54 15.75 -8.40
CA PHE A 210 -5.99 14.45 -7.99
C PHE A 210 -7.10 13.62 -7.33
N TYR A 211 -7.00 12.30 -7.47
CA TYR A 211 -7.93 11.35 -6.84
C TYR A 211 -7.29 9.96 -6.70
N SER A 212 -7.80 9.19 -5.73
CA SER A 212 -7.39 7.81 -5.51
C SER A 212 -7.80 6.91 -6.67
N LEU A 213 -6.95 5.92 -6.98
CA LEU A 213 -7.25 4.86 -7.94
C LEU A 213 -7.51 3.55 -7.18
N PHE A 214 -6.52 2.69 -7.10
CA PHE A 214 -6.64 1.38 -6.48
C PHE A 214 -5.76 1.24 -5.25
N CYS A 215 -6.13 0.34 -4.36
CA CYS A 215 -5.31 -0.06 -3.22
C CYS A 215 -5.37 -1.57 -3.00
N ASP A 216 -4.31 -2.10 -2.38
CA ASP A 216 -4.25 -3.51 -1.99
C ASP A 216 -3.40 -3.71 -0.74
N PHE A 217 -3.65 -4.82 -0.03
CA PHE A 217 -2.90 -5.24 1.13
C PHE A 217 -1.73 -6.11 0.73
N ARG A 218 -0.55 -5.77 1.19
CA ARG A 218 0.55 -6.69 1.16
C ARG A 218 0.46 -7.65 2.33
N LEU A 219 0.09 -8.89 2.04
CA LEU A 219 0.08 -9.96 3.03
C LEU A 219 1.45 -10.67 3.01
N PRO A 220 2.17 -10.72 4.13
CA PRO A 220 3.43 -11.44 4.19
C PRO A 220 3.20 -12.95 4.04
N THR A 221 4.13 -13.62 3.40
CA THR A 221 4.17 -15.08 3.33
C THR A 221 4.38 -15.69 4.73
N PRO A 222 4.05 -16.97 4.95
CA PRO A 222 4.34 -17.64 6.24
C PRO A 222 5.81 -17.54 6.65
N LYS A 223 6.74 -17.61 5.69
CA LYS A 223 8.18 -17.43 5.90
C LYS A 223 8.50 -16.01 6.40
N GLU A 224 7.97 -14.99 5.72
CA GLU A 224 8.17 -13.60 6.14
C GLU A 224 7.55 -13.30 7.50
N LEU A 225 6.41 -13.90 7.84
CA LEU A 225 5.81 -13.79 9.18
C LEU A 225 6.78 -14.31 10.24
N LYS A 226 7.35 -15.50 10.04
CA LYS A 226 8.36 -16.07 10.94
C LYS A 226 9.60 -15.17 11.06
N GLU A 227 10.11 -14.67 9.94
CA GLU A 227 11.26 -13.75 9.91
C GLU A 227 10.99 -12.44 10.66
N ARG A 228 9.82 -11.85 10.48
CA ARG A 228 9.39 -10.61 11.17
C ARG A 228 9.23 -10.84 12.68
N GLU A 229 8.69 -11.97 13.09
CA GLU A 229 8.57 -12.35 14.49
C GLU A 229 9.95 -12.55 15.13
N GLN A 230 10.84 -13.27 14.47
CA GLN A 230 12.23 -13.43 14.91
C GLN A 230 12.98 -12.10 15.00
N ALA A 231 12.78 -11.20 14.05
CA ALA A 231 13.39 -9.86 14.08
C ALA A 231 12.88 -9.03 15.26
N HIS A 232 11.58 -9.11 15.56
CA HIS A 232 11.00 -8.47 16.73
C HIS A 232 11.57 -9.03 18.03
N ARG A 233 11.62 -10.35 18.17
CA ARG A 233 12.18 -11.04 19.34
C ARG A 233 13.65 -10.72 19.57
N ARG A 234 14.48 -10.66 18.50
CA ARG A 234 15.87 -10.16 18.60
C ARG A 234 15.96 -8.77 19.19
N LYS A 235 15.07 -7.87 18.74
CA LYS A 235 15.03 -6.49 19.24
C LYS A 235 14.64 -6.42 20.71
N GLU A 236 13.68 -7.24 21.16
CA GLU A 236 13.30 -7.34 22.57
C GLU A 236 14.48 -7.80 23.45
N LEU A 237 15.34 -8.68 22.93
CA LEU A 237 16.56 -9.13 23.59
C LEU A 237 17.73 -8.15 23.49
N GLY A 238 17.54 -6.98 22.86
CA GLY A 238 18.57 -5.96 22.69
C GLY A 238 19.70 -6.36 21.73
N LEU A 239 19.48 -7.36 20.85
CA LEU A 239 20.50 -7.88 19.93
C LEU A 239 20.46 -7.15 18.58
N ASP A 240 21.59 -6.54 18.19
CA ASP A 240 21.74 -5.84 16.88
C ASP A 240 22.28 -6.81 15.81
N GLN A 241 21.47 -7.07 14.79
CA GLN A 241 21.86 -7.93 13.66
C GLN A 241 23.10 -7.45 12.88
N ARG A 242 23.55 -6.20 13.07
CA ARG A 242 24.77 -5.67 12.42
C ARG A 242 26.03 -6.04 13.18
N LYS A 243 25.92 -6.45 14.43
CA LYS A 243 27.07 -6.81 15.29
C LYS A 243 27.27 -8.32 15.29
N PRO A 244 28.42 -8.84 14.82
CA PRO A 244 28.67 -10.27 14.78
C PRO A 244 28.49 -10.99 16.13
N GLY A 245 28.85 -10.33 17.24
CA GLY A 245 28.68 -10.89 18.61
C GLY A 245 27.18 -11.07 18.98
N ASP A 246 26.32 -10.14 18.58
CA ASP A 246 24.90 -10.23 18.85
C ASP A 246 24.22 -11.28 17.95
N VAL A 247 24.69 -11.42 16.71
CA VAL A 247 24.25 -12.51 15.82
C VAL A 247 24.66 -13.87 16.38
N ALA A 248 25.85 -14.00 16.93
CA ALA A 248 26.31 -15.24 17.59
C ALA A 248 25.40 -15.62 18.78
N ARG A 249 25.07 -14.65 19.65
CA ARG A 249 24.13 -14.86 20.78
C ARG A 249 22.72 -15.21 20.31
N TRP A 250 22.28 -14.61 19.20
CA TRP A 250 20.98 -14.95 18.59
C TRP A 250 20.94 -16.39 18.07
N LEU A 251 22.00 -16.86 17.39
CA LEU A 251 22.10 -18.26 16.94
C LEU A 251 22.07 -19.25 18.12
N GLU A 252 22.76 -18.94 19.22
CA GLU A 252 22.69 -19.74 20.46
C GLU A 252 21.26 -19.81 21.01
N HIS A 253 20.57 -18.66 21.07
CA HIS A 253 19.22 -18.59 21.55
C HIS A 253 18.25 -19.41 20.67
N GLN A 254 18.37 -19.30 19.33
CA GLN A 254 17.53 -20.08 18.39
C GLN A 254 17.73 -21.59 18.59
N VAL A 255 18.99 -22.05 18.71
CA VAL A 255 19.28 -23.47 18.90
C VAL A 255 18.75 -23.95 20.24
N ALA A 256 18.89 -23.17 21.31
CA ALA A 256 18.36 -23.50 22.63
C ALA A 256 16.83 -23.61 22.66
N GLU A 257 16.13 -22.82 21.86
CA GLU A 257 14.67 -22.86 21.72
C GLU A 257 14.19 -23.93 20.72
N GLY A 258 15.10 -24.67 20.08
CA GLY A 258 14.76 -25.68 19.08
C GLY A 258 14.43 -25.12 17.68
N ASP A 259 14.61 -23.80 17.45
CA ASP A 259 14.40 -23.14 16.14
C ASP A 259 15.71 -23.14 15.34
N VAL A 260 16.19 -24.34 14.99
CA VAL A 260 17.47 -24.53 14.29
C VAL A 260 17.36 -24.06 12.84
N PRO A 261 18.20 -23.09 12.38
CA PRO A 261 18.16 -22.65 11.00
C PRO A 261 18.71 -23.72 10.04
N GLU A 262 17.99 -23.97 8.94
CA GLU A 262 18.43 -24.93 7.89
C GLU A 262 19.73 -24.49 7.20
N LEU A 263 19.97 -23.19 7.11
CA LEU A 263 21.19 -22.61 6.55
C LEU A 263 21.44 -21.23 7.16
N VAL A 264 22.66 -20.98 7.62
CA VAL A 264 23.11 -19.64 8.06
C VAL A 264 23.87 -18.98 6.93
N VAL A 265 23.35 -17.86 6.42
CA VAL A 265 24.00 -17.09 5.36
C VAL A 265 24.85 -15.97 5.97
N LEU A 266 26.16 -15.97 5.68
CA LEU A 266 27.14 -15.02 6.20
C LEU A 266 27.63 -14.10 5.07
N ALA A 267 27.49 -12.79 5.21
CA ALA A 267 27.93 -11.82 4.21
C ALA A 267 28.74 -10.67 4.83
N GLY A 268 29.62 -10.06 4.07
CA GLY A 268 30.41 -8.91 4.50
C GLY A 268 31.24 -9.17 5.75
N ASN A 269 31.05 -8.38 6.81
CA ASN A 269 31.73 -8.51 8.10
C ASN A 269 31.30 -9.73 8.91
N HIS A 270 30.15 -10.32 8.61
CA HIS A 270 29.65 -11.54 9.25
C HIS A 270 30.38 -12.80 8.75
N LEU A 271 30.96 -12.77 7.55
CA LEU A 271 31.81 -13.84 7.06
C LEU A 271 33.20 -13.76 7.70
N GLY A 272 33.29 -14.00 9.00
CA GLY A 272 34.51 -13.90 9.82
C GLY A 272 34.63 -15.04 10.81
N ARG A 273 35.82 -15.10 11.47
CA ARG A 273 36.18 -16.18 12.40
C ARG A 273 35.15 -16.42 13.52
N LEU A 274 34.57 -15.33 14.06
CA LEU A 274 33.62 -15.41 15.16
C LEU A 274 32.35 -16.19 14.78
N LEU A 275 31.68 -15.79 13.69
CA LEU A 275 30.40 -16.40 13.30
C LEU A 275 30.60 -17.76 12.63
N VAL A 276 31.64 -17.93 11.83
CA VAL A 276 31.96 -19.24 11.26
C VAL A 276 32.24 -20.23 12.37
N GLY A 277 33.11 -19.87 13.35
CA GLY A 277 33.40 -20.72 14.51
C GLY A 277 32.15 -20.99 15.36
N LYS A 278 31.25 -20.02 15.51
CA LYS A 278 29.97 -20.22 16.21
C LYS A 278 29.04 -21.20 15.48
N CYS A 279 28.91 -21.06 14.16
CA CYS A 279 28.12 -22.00 13.36
C CYS A 279 28.66 -23.43 13.47
N GLU A 280 29.99 -23.59 13.49
CA GLU A 280 30.66 -24.89 13.64
C GLU A 280 30.44 -25.48 15.03
N ALA A 281 30.60 -24.68 16.09
CA ALA A 281 30.35 -25.11 17.45
C ALA A 281 28.90 -25.56 17.68
N LEU A 282 27.96 -24.88 17.05
CA LEU A 282 26.54 -25.22 17.10
C LEU A 282 26.11 -26.25 16.04
N LYS A 283 27.03 -26.77 15.23
CA LYS A 283 26.79 -27.71 14.12
C LYS A 283 25.78 -27.19 13.09
N LEU A 284 25.71 -25.86 12.90
CA LEU A 284 24.82 -25.23 11.95
C LEU A 284 25.44 -25.25 10.54
N PRO A 285 24.68 -25.62 9.50
CA PRO A 285 25.13 -25.45 8.13
C PRO A 285 25.23 -23.95 7.80
N TRP A 286 26.34 -23.55 7.20
CA TRP A 286 26.55 -22.17 6.78
C TRP A 286 27.10 -22.06 5.38
N MET A 287 26.83 -20.92 4.75
CA MET A 287 27.39 -20.50 3.46
C MET A 287 27.68 -19.01 3.49
N GLY A 288 28.84 -18.63 2.98
CA GLY A 288 29.29 -17.24 2.96
C GLY A 288 29.18 -16.62 1.58
N ILE A 289 28.77 -15.33 1.50
CA ILE A 289 28.87 -14.52 0.30
C ILE A 289 30.11 -13.64 0.41
N SER A 290 31.09 -13.86 -0.49
CA SER A 290 32.38 -13.19 -0.43
C SER A 290 32.32 -11.78 -1.01
N THR A 291 33.00 -10.83 -0.37
CA THR A 291 33.24 -9.51 -0.96
C THR A 291 34.31 -9.59 -2.05
N ARG A 292 34.23 -8.77 -3.10
CA ARG A 292 35.17 -8.73 -4.23
C ARG A 292 36.63 -8.48 -3.81
N ARG A 293 36.87 -7.89 -2.63
CA ARG A 293 38.21 -7.54 -2.11
C ARG A 293 38.87 -8.70 -1.36
N ARG A 294 38.13 -9.73 -0.94
CA ARG A 294 38.65 -10.85 -0.17
C ARG A 294 39.62 -11.68 -0.99
N VAL A 295 40.71 -12.15 -0.36
CA VAL A 295 41.79 -12.92 -1.00
C VAL A 295 41.72 -14.38 -0.56
N TYR A 296 41.87 -15.28 -1.50
CA TYR A 296 41.93 -16.73 -1.32
C TYR A 296 43.24 -17.27 -1.88
N THR A 297 43.77 -18.32 -1.27
CA THR A 297 44.93 -19.07 -1.76
C THR A 297 44.40 -20.34 -2.42
N LEU A 298 44.57 -20.47 -3.72
CA LEU A 298 44.22 -21.65 -4.50
C LEU A 298 45.46 -22.55 -4.63
N GLY A 299 45.27 -23.88 -4.46
CA GLY A 299 46.34 -24.88 -4.52
C GLY A 299 47.20 -24.93 -3.26
N THR A 300 48.13 -25.84 -3.24
CA THR A 300 49.04 -26.13 -2.10
C THR A 300 50.51 -26.06 -2.48
N GLY A 301 51.40 -25.83 -1.54
CA GLY A 301 52.86 -25.83 -1.69
C GLY A 301 53.34 -24.79 -2.70
N ARG A 302 54.32 -25.16 -3.56
CA ARG A 302 54.93 -24.25 -4.58
C ARG A 302 53.96 -23.78 -5.65
N ARG A 303 52.79 -24.41 -5.82
CA ARG A 303 51.73 -24.05 -6.77
C ARG A 303 50.65 -23.15 -6.15
N ALA A 304 50.77 -22.81 -4.89
CA ALA A 304 49.83 -21.94 -4.21
C ALA A 304 49.79 -20.54 -4.82
N ARG A 305 48.60 -20.07 -5.23
CA ARG A 305 48.40 -18.76 -5.85
C ARG A 305 47.34 -17.95 -5.09
N ARG A 306 47.71 -16.74 -4.69
CA ARG A 306 46.76 -15.80 -4.05
C ARG A 306 45.94 -15.08 -5.10
N VAL A 307 44.63 -15.13 -4.98
CA VAL A 307 43.69 -14.55 -5.94
C VAL A 307 42.60 -13.77 -5.20
N LYS A 308 42.29 -12.58 -5.69
CA LYS A 308 41.13 -11.80 -5.18
C LYS A 308 39.83 -12.39 -5.67
N ALA A 309 38.79 -12.36 -4.84
CA ALA A 309 37.42 -12.79 -5.22
C ALA A 309 36.90 -12.10 -6.50
N GLY A 310 37.16 -10.80 -6.64
CA GLY A 310 36.77 -10.06 -7.86
C GLY A 310 37.42 -10.57 -9.14
N THR A 311 38.62 -11.16 -9.07
CA THR A 311 39.28 -11.82 -10.22
C THR A 311 38.62 -13.16 -10.54
N LEU A 312 38.25 -13.93 -9.51
CA LEU A 312 37.51 -15.18 -9.70
C LEU A 312 36.13 -14.95 -10.36
N LEU A 313 35.45 -13.88 -10.00
CA LEU A 313 34.16 -13.55 -10.62
C LEU A 313 34.25 -13.24 -12.14
N LYS A 314 35.42 -12.89 -12.64
CA LYS A 314 35.68 -12.61 -14.05
C LYS A 314 36.13 -13.83 -14.84
N GLY A 315 36.33 -14.99 -14.21
CA GLY A 315 36.81 -16.22 -14.83
C GLY A 315 35.85 -16.74 -15.90
N ASP A 316 36.42 -17.48 -16.87
CA ASP A 316 35.62 -18.23 -17.86
C ASP A 316 35.40 -19.67 -17.34
N TYR A 317 34.16 -19.99 -16.99
CA TYR A 317 33.76 -21.27 -16.41
C TYR A 317 32.90 -22.10 -17.35
N ARG A 318 32.94 -21.88 -18.69
CA ARG A 318 32.05 -22.51 -19.68
C ARG A 318 31.94 -24.03 -19.58
N ARG A 319 32.99 -24.70 -19.14
CA ARG A 319 33.03 -26.17 -18.99
C ARG A 319 32.70 -26.67 -17.59
N GLN A 320 32.45 -25.78 -16.64
CA GLN A 320 32.26 -26.10 -15.21
C GLN A 320 30.87 -25.71 -14.69
N TRP A 321 30.00 -25.20 -15.57
CA TRP A 321 28.67 -24.78 -15.16
C TRP A 321 27.72 -25.96 -14.98
N HIS A 322 27.10 -26.04 -13.81
CA HIS A 322 25.93 -26.85 -13.51
C HIS A 322 24.70 -25.94 -13.55
N GLU A 323 23.74 -26.22 -14.40
CA GLU A 323 22.54 -25.42 -14.52
C GLU A 323 21.52 -25.77 -13.44
N LEU A 324 21.05 -24.76 -12.75
CA LEU A 324 19.91 -24.81 -11.82
C LEU A 324 18.74 -24.09 -12.53
N LYS A 325 18.12 -24.78 -13.49
CA LYS A 325 17.12 -24.18 -14.41
C LYS A 325 15.90 -23.64 -13.69
N ASP A 326 15.38 -24.39 -12.72
CA ASP A 326 14.19 -24.01 -11.97
C ASP A 326 14.40 -22.75 -11.13
N GLU A 327 15.63 -22.49 -10.68
CA GLU A 327 16.02 -21.31 -9.92
C GLU A 327 16.50 -20.13 -10.80
N GLY A 328 16.68 -20.34 -12.11
CA GLY A 328 17.18 -19.33 -13.03
C GLY A 328 18.67 -18.98 -12.85
N TYR A 329 19.46 -19.93 -12.33
CA TYR A 329 20.87 -19.77 -12.06
C TYR A 329 21.71 -20.91 -12.63
N ARG A 330 23.04 -20.69 -12.64
CA ARG A 330 24.03 -21.73 -12.85
C ARG A 330 25.16 -21.61 -11.82
N VAL A 331 25.79 -22.72 -11.46
CA VAL A 331 26.84 -22.79 -10.46
C VAL A 331 28.10 -23.44 -11.00
N ALA A 332 29.27 -22.88 -10.71
CA ALA A 332 30.56 -23.47 -11.05
C ALA A 332 31.35 -23.73 -9.76
N PHE A 333 31.87 -24.95 -9.60
CA PHE A 333 32.75 -25.33 -8.49
C PHE A 333 34.18 -24.97 -8.83
N LEU A 334 34.81 -24.13 -8.00
CA LEU A 334 36.23 -23.71 -8.16
C LEU A 334 37.18 -24.59 -7.38
N GLY A 335 36.64 -25.45 -6.52
CA GLY A 335 37.44 -26.34 -5.68
C GLY A 335 37.88 -25.73 -4.33
N GLU A 336 38.81 -26.42 -3.68
CA GLU A 336 39.31 -26.05 -2.36
C GLU A 336 40.27 -24.87 -2.39
N ALA A 337 40.16 -24.02 -1.39
CA ALA A 337 41.00 -22.86 -1.20
C ALA A 337 41.28 -22.63 0.30
N THR A 338 42.32 -21.87 0.59
CA THR A 338 42.61 -21.43 1.98
C THR A 338 42.32 -19.92 2.07
N ALA A 339 41.55 -19.55 3.07
CA ALA A 339 41.31 -18.15 3.44
C ALA A 339 41.93 -17.89 4.81
N THR A 340 42.72 -16.82 4.95
CA THR A 340 43.51 -16.49 6.15
C THR A 340 42.66 -16.53 7.44
N ILE A 341 41.42 -16.11 7.39
CA ILE A 341 40.53 -16.03 8.57
C ILE A 341 39.64 -17.27 8.71
N LEU A 342 39.26 -17.92 7.60
CA LEU A 342 38.28 -18.99 7.56
C LEU A 342 38.90 -20.40 7.52
N GLY A 343 40.22 -20.49 7.26
CA GLY A 343 40.90 -21.77 7.05
C GLY A 343 40.59 -22.39 5.69
N GLN A 344 40.46 -23.71 5.63
CA GLN A 344 40.10 -24.42 4.40
C GLN A 344 38.60 -24.23 4.07
N VAL A 345 38.33 -23.87 2.83
CA VAL A 345 36.99 -23.60 2.29
C VAL A 345 36.88 -24.14 0.87
N VAL A 346 35.66 -24.34 0.42
CA VAL A 346 35.33 -24.57 -0.99
C VAL A 346 34.73 -23.28 -1.57
N LEU A 347 35.15 -22.95 -2.78
CA LEU A 347 34.67 -21.78 -3.52
C LEU A 347 33.75 -22.20 -4.66
N LEU A 348 32.65 -21.49 -4.79
CA LEU A 348 31.69 -21.65 -5.87
C LEU A 348 31.35 -20.28 -6.47
N VAL A 349 31.15 -20.22 -7.78
CA VAL A 349 30.58 -19.05 -8.44
C VAL A 349 29.16 -19.38 -8.86
N ILE A 350 28.21 -18.55 -8.48
CA ILE A 350 26.84 -18.58 -9.04
C ILE A 350 26.68 -17.43 -10.02
N GLU A 351 25.91 -17.66 -11.07
CA GLU A 351 25.55 -16.66 -12.06
C GLU A 351 24.06 -16.69 -12.32
N CYS A 352 23.40 -15.54 -12.24
CA CYS A 352 22.01 -15.37 -12.62
C CYS A 352 21.89 -15.44 -14.15
N LEU A 353 20.99 -16.24 -14.68
CA LEU A 353 20.79 -16.43 -16.12
C LEU A 353 20.11 -15.22 -16.78
N ALA A 354 19.36 -14.42 -15.99
CA ALA A 354 18.61 -13.29 -16.52
C ALA A 354 19.48 -12.07 -16.83
N ASP A 355 20.49 -11.76 -15.98
CA ASP A 355 21.30 -10.54 -16.07
C ASP A 355 22.82 -10.80 -16.09
N GLY A 356 23.23 -12.07 -15.90
CA GLY A 356 24.65 -12.45 -15.86
C GLY A 356 25.38 -12.02 -14.58
N GLU A 357 24.65 -11.55 -13.53
CA GLU A 357 25.28 -11.16 -12.28
C GLU A 357 25.91 -12.38 -11.59
N ARG A 358 27.16 -12.21 -11.10
CA ARG A 358 27.93 -13.28 -10.45
C ARG A 358 28.21 -13.00 -8.98
N GLN A 359 28.09 -14.03 -8.16
CA GLN A 359 28.46 -14.02 -6.74
C GLN A 359 29.45 -15.15 -6.43
N LEU A 360 30.46 -14.88 -5.61
CA LEU A 360 31.37 -15.90 -5.09
C LEU A 360 30.87 -16.40 -3.74
N LEU A 361 30.56 -17.68 -3.69
CA LEU A 361 30.15 -18.36 -2.47
C LEU A 361 31.30 -19.10 -1.83
N VAL A 362 31.23 -19.22 -0.51
CA VAL A 362 32.25 -19.85 0.34
C VAL A 362 31.56 -20.79 1.32
N ALA A 363 32.02 -22.01 1.41
CA ALA A 363 31.52 -23.00 2.37
C ALA A 363 32.63 -23.85 2.93
N ARG A 364 32.35 -24.65 3.96
CA ARG A 364 33.28 -25.73 4.37
C ARG A 364 33.34 -26.82 3.33
N PRO A 365 34.50 -27.47 3.15
CA PRO A 365 34.64 -28.64 2.28
C PRO A 365 33.62 -29.73 2.67
N THR A 366 32.79 -30.12 1.72
CA THR A 366 31.81 -31.19 1.86
C THR A 366 31.47 -31.74 0.48
N LYS A 367 30.61 -32.77 0.38
CA LYS A 367 30.16 -33.32 -0.90
C LYS A 367 29.47 -32.27 -1.77
N GLU A 368 29.69 -32.32 -3.08
CA GLU A 368 29.08 -31.39 -4.05
C GLU A 368 27.56 -31.38 -3.96
N THR A 369 26.92 -32.54 -3.76
CA THR A 369 25.48 -32.63 -3.59
C THR A 369 24.97 -31.77 -2.44
N VAL A 370 25.65 -31.79 -1.27
CA VAL A 370 25.32 -30.98 -0.10
C VAL A 370 25.56 -29.49 -0.38
N LEU A 371 26.59 -29.17 -1.17
CA LEU A 371 26.85 -27.77 -1.57
C LEU A 371 25.75 -27.25 -2.49
N LEU A 372 25.30 -28.08 -3.45
CA LEU A 372 24.18 -27.73 -4.33
C LEU A 372 22.89 -27.50 -3.55
N GLU A 373 22.54 -28.38 -2.62
CA GLU A 373 21.38 -28.18 -1.72
C GLU A 373 21.46 -26.85 -0.96
N ARG A 374 22.65 -26.51 -0.43
CA ARG A 374 22.86 -25.22 0.24
C ARG A 374 22.74 -24.02 -0.71
N VAL A 375 23.22 -24.15 -1.94
CA VAL A 375 23.05 -23.12 -2.97
C VAL A 375 21.56 -22.95 -3.28
N GLN A 376 20.81 -24.01 -3.47
CA GLN A 376 19.36 -23.96 -3.70
C GLN A 376 18.62 -23.30 -2.53
N LEU A 377 18.95 -23.65 -1.27
CA LEU A 377 18.41 -22.97 -0.08
C LEU A 377 18.78 -21.49 -0.03
N LEU A 378 19.99 -21.11 -0.45
CA LEU A 378 20.40 -19.72 -0.56
C LEU A 378 19.58 -18.98 -1.61
N LEU A 379 19.45 -19.55 -2.81
CA LEU A 379 18.69 -18.96 -3.90
C LEU A 379 17.21 -18.84 -3.56
N ALA A 380 16.62 -19.86 -2.96
CA ALA A 380 15.24 -19.82 -2.47
C ALA A 380 15.00 -18.71 -1.40
N ARG A 381 16.05 -18.34 -0.66
CA ARG A 381 16.00 -17.18 0.26
C ARG A 381 16.17 -15.84 -0.45
N GLN A 382 16.92 -15.81 -1.56
CA GLN A 382 17.12 -14.62 -2.37
C GLN A 382 15.97 -14.41 -3.37
N ALA A 383 15.27 -15.47 -3.76
CA ALA A 383 14.08 -15.39 -4.61
C ALA A 383 13.05 -14.46 -3.95
N GLN A 384 12.68 -13.41 -4.68
CA GLN A 384 11.62 -12.50 -4.20
C GLN A 384 10.29 -13.24 -4.32
N PRO A 385 9.47 -13.28 -3.25
CA PRO A 385 8.14 -13.87 -3.37
C PRO A 385 7.33 -13.07 -4.40
N ASP A 386 6.51 -13.76 -5.19
CA ASP A 386 5.63 -13.14 -6.21
C ASP A 386 4.63 -12.12 -5.64
N ASN A 387 4.50 -12.05 -4.33
CA ASN A 387 3.64 -11.12 -3.60
C ASN A 387 4.43 -9.98 -2.95
N THR A 388 5.41 -9.41 -3.64
CA THR A 388 6.10 -8.21 -3.15
C THR A 388 5.25 -6.96 -3.38
N LYS A 389 5.55 -5.88 -2.64
CA LYS A 389 4.94 -4.55 -2.88
C LYS A 389 5.10 -4.08 -4.33
N LEU A 390 6.18 -4.50 -5.00
CA LEU A 390 6.45 -4.16 -6.39
C LEU A 390 5.50 -4.88 -7.34
N HIS A 391 5.23 -6.17 -7.13
CA HIS A 391 4.26 -6.92 -7.93
C HIS A 391 2.85 -6.37 -7.74
N LEU A 392 2.44 -6.13 -6.48
CA LEU A 392 1.14 -5.49 -6.19
C LEU A 392 1.03 -4.12 -6.85
N MET A 393 2.09 -3.30 -6.82
CA MET A 393 2.09 -2.00 -7.49
C MET A 393 1.90 -2.14 -9.00
N LEU A 394 2.55 -3.11 -9.67
CA LEU A 394 2.33 -3.38 -11.09
C LEU A 394 0.88 -3.80 -11.38
N ASP A 395 0.28 -4.61 -10.52
CA ASP A 395 -1.12 -5.01 -10.65
C ASP A 395 -2.09 -3.83 -10.51
N LEU A 396 -1.85 -2.94 -9.53
CA LEU A 396 -2.67 -1.73 -9.38
C LEU A 396 -2.52 -0.77 -10.56
N LEU A 397 -1.31 -0.64 -11.12
CA LEU A 397 -1.08 0.16 -12.33
C LEU A 397 -1.79 -0.42 -13.54
N ARG A 398 -1.79 -1.76 -13.70
CA ARG A 398 -2.52 -2.45 -14.76
C ARG A 398 -4.01 -2.18 -14.63
N GLN A 399 -4.60 -2.37 -13.46
CA GLN A 399 -6.02 -2.06 -13.19
C GLN A 399 -6.33 -0.59 -13.53
N GLY A 400 -5.45 0.35 -13.19
CA GLY A 400 -5.60 1.75 -13.58
C GLY A 400 -5.65 1.95 -15.10
N ARG A 401 -4.81 1.24 -15.85
CA ARG A 401 -4.84 1.27 -17.32
C ARG A 401 -6.13 0.67 -17.88
N GLU A 402 -6.56 -0.46 -17.36
CA GLU A 402 -7.80 -1.14 -17.75
C GLU A 402 -9.02 -0.25 -17.47
N ALA A 403 -9.03 0.49 -16.36
CA ALA A 403 -10.06 1.49 -16.03
C ALA A 403 -9.94 2.81 -16.83
N GLY A 404 -9.10 2.85 -17.88
CA GLY A 404 -9.03 3.98 -18.83
C GLY A 404 -8.15 5.15 -18.40
N ILE A 405 -7.30 5.02 -17.38
CA ILE A 405 -6.37 6.09 -16.97
C ILE A 405 -5.33 6.36 -18.06
N ARG A 406 -5.30 7.61 -18.57
CA ARG A 406 -4.53 8.01 -19.76
C ARG A 406 -3.16 8.61 -19.45
N ALA A 407 -2.80 8.83 -18.18
CA ALA A 407 -1.53 9.43 -17.81
C ALA A 407 -0.33 8.68 -18.41
N GLU A 408 0.58 9.39 -19.07
CA GLU A 408 1.75 8.81 -19.73
C GLU A 408 2.94 8.62 -18.79
N THR A 409 2.87 9.18 -17.58
CA THR A 409 3.97 9.20 -16.63
C THR A 409 3.59 8.52 -15.34
N ALA A 410 4.47 7.65 -14.83
CA ALA A 410 4.38 7.09 -13.49
C ALA A 410 5.50 7.64 -12.59
N THR A 411 5.21 7.80 -11.30
CA THR A 411 6.19 8.29 -10.32
C THR A 411 6.06 7.55 -8.99
N PHE A 412 7.20 7.30 -8.35
CA PHE A 412 7.28 6.51 -7.13
C PHE A 412 8.33 7.09 -6.18
N ASP A 413 8.33 6.63 -4.93
CA ASP A 413 9.45 6.90 -4.01
C ASP A 413 10.69 6.08 -4.40
N ARG A 414 11.87 6.53 -3.92
CA ARG A 414 13.18 5.92 -4.17
C ARG A 414 13.24 4.42 -3.86
N TRP A 415 12.41 3.95 -2.95
CA TRP A 415 12.31 2.54 -2.60
C TRP A 415 11.95 1.65 -3.79
N PHE A 416 11.05 2.14 -4.68
CA PHE A 416 10.61 1.45 -5.90
C PHE A 416 11.66 1.49 -7.03
N TYR A 417 12.85 2.06 -6.81
CA TYR A 417 13.89 2.08 -7.83
C TYR A 417 14.52 0.68 -7.97
N VAL A 418 13.90 -0.18 -8.75
CA VAL A 418 14.33 -1.53 -9.13
C VAL A 418 14.13 -1.67 -10.64
N VAL A 419 15.16 -2.13 -11.35
CA VAL A 419 15.19 -2.13 -12.83
C VAL A 419 14.02 -2.91 -13.41
N TRP A 420 13.81 -4.16 -13.00
CA TRP A 420 12.72 -4.98 -13.51
C TRP A 420 11.32 -4.37 -13.25
N PHE A 421 11.14 -3.71 -12.11
CA PHE A 421 9.88 -3.02 -11.79
C PHE A 421 9.65 -1.84 -12.75
N ILE A 422 10.69 -1.03 -12.99
CA ILE A 422 10.61 0.12 -13.93
C ILE A 422 10.31 -0.40 -15.34
N GLN A 423 10.95 -1.49 -15.77
CA GLN A 423 10.66 -2.15 -17.05
C GLN A 423 9.21 -2.63 -17.12
N GLY A 424 8.70 -3.25 -16.04
CA GLY A 424 7.30 -3.67 -15.91
C GLY A 424 6.33 -2.49 -16.06
N VAL A 425 6.61 -1.35 -15.41
CA VAL A 425 5.80 -0.13 -15.56
C VAL A 425 5.79 0.37 -17.01
N LEU A 426 6.95 0.38 -17.68
CA LEU A 426 7.02 0.77 -19.10
C LEU A 426 6.27 -0.21 -20.01
N ALA A 427 6.31 -1.50 -19.72
CA ALA A 427 5.57 -2.53 -20.44
C ALA A 427 4.04 -2.38 -20.31
N LEU A 428 3.54 -1.76 -19.22
CA LEU A 428 2.13 -1.38 -19.06
C LEU A 428 1.71 -0.16 -19.91
N GLY A 429 2.58 0.34 -20.79
CA GLY A 429 2.30 1.44 -21.71
C GLY A 429 2.51 2.84 -21.12
N PHE A 430 3.16 2.97 -19.97
CA PHE A 430 3.64 4.28 -19.53
C PHE A 430 4.84 4.69 -20.39
N LYS A 431 4.82 5.92 -20.90
CA LYS A 431 5.93 6.43 -21.74
C LYS A 431 7.19 6.72 -20.92
N ARG A 432 7.02 7.00 -19.63
CA ARG A 432 8.15 7.37 -18.75
C ARG A 432 7.87 7.09 -17.27
N VAL A 433 8.97 6.84 -16.55
CA VAL A 433 9.00 6.76 -15.08
C VAL A 433 9.89 7.86 -14.54
N VAL A 434 9.41 8.58 -13.53
CA VAL A 434 10.18 9.58 -12.79
C VAL A 434 10.30 9.13 -11.34
N ILE A 435 11.55 9.00 -10.85
CA ILE A 435 11.82 8.46 -9.51
C ILE A 435 13.08 9.10 -8.91
N LYS A 436 13.19 9.19 -7.58
CA LYS A 436 14.45 9.60 -6.95
C LYS A 436 15.55 8.57 -7.22
N ALA A 437 16.70 9.03 -7.70
CA ALA A 437 17.84 8.17 -7.95
C ALA A 437 18.46 7.63 -6.64
N LYS A 438 18.99 6.39 -6.70
CA LYS A 438 19.72 5.77 -5.59
C LYS A 438 21.21 6.10 -5.70
N ALA A 439 21.83 6.55 -4.62
CA ALA A 439 23.24 6.96 -4.59
C ALA A 439 24.23 5.79 -4.83
N ASN A 440 23.81 4.57 -4.51
CA ASN A 440 24.65 3.36 -4.60
C ASN A 440 24.59 2.65 -5.97
N ILE A 441 23.96 3.27 -6.97
CA ILE A 441 23.86 2.72 -8.32
C ILE A 441 24.92 3.40 -9.19
N GLY A 442 25.66 2.61 -9.99
CA GLY A 442 26.56 3.08 -11.02
C GLY A 442 25.82 3.45 -12.32
N TYR A 443 26.23 4.54 -12.94
CA TYR A 443 25.74 5.02 -14.24
C TYR A 443 26.92 5.15 -15.22
N LEU A 444 26.71 4.76 -16.46
CA LEU A 444 27.73 4.96 -17.49
C LEU A 444 27.60 6.37 -18.09
N TYR A 445 28.65 7.17 -17.93
CA TYR A 445 28.78 8.51 -18.50
C TYR A 445 30.11 8.64 -19.24
N GLN A 446 30.08 8.97 -20.52
CA GLN A 446 31.26 9.06 -21.37
C GLN A 446 32.13 7.79 -21.36
N GLY A 447 31.50 6.62 -21.27
CA GLY A 447 32.18 5.31 -21.23
C GLY A 447 32.71 4.88 -19.86
N GLN A 448 32.58 5.70 -18.83
CA GLN A 448 33.03 5.40 -17.46
C GLN A 448 31.83 5.15 -16.53
N GLU A 449 31.93 4.17 -15.64
CA GLU A 449 30.96 3.94 -14.57
C GLU A 449 31.19 4.95 -13.45
N MET A 450 30.20 5.78 -13.17
CA MET A 450 30.26 6.86 -12.18
C MET A 450 29.08 6.77 -11.21
N THR A 451 29.33 7.10 -9.94
CA THR A 451 28.32 7.31 -8.90
C THR A 451 27.61 8.66 -9.08
N ILE A 452 26.50 8.87 -8.38
CA ILE A 452 25.81 10.17 -8.40
C ILE A 452 26.70 11.31 -7.92
N GLU A 453 27.56 11.10 -6.91
CA GLU A 453 28.48 12.14 -6.40
C GLU A 453 29.54 12.52 -7.44
N GLU A 454 30.11 11.55 -8.15
CA GLU A 454 31.06 11.80 -9.24
C GLU A 454 30.39 12.51 -10.42
N LEU A 455 29.16 12.11 -10.76
CA LEU A 455 28.36 12.77 -11.80
C LEU A 455 28.00 14.21 -11.44
N LYS A 456 27.78 14.50 -10.15
CA LYS A 456 27.53 15.85 -9.67
C LYS A 456 28.72 16.76 -9.97
N GLY A 457 29.96 16.25 -9.86
CA GLY A 457 31.18 16.97 -10.24
C GLY A 457 31.27 17.32 -11.73
N GLN A 458 30.52 16.64 -12.61
CA GLN A 458 30.46 16.92 -14.04
C GLN A 458 29.49 18.05 -14.42
N ILE A 459 28.73 18.59 -13.44
CA ILE A 459 27.74 19.64 -13.69
C ILE A 459 28.43 20.99 -13.78
N LYS A 460 28.40 21.60 -14.98
CA LYS A 460 28.99 22.92 -15.22
C LYS A 460 28.14 24.06 -14.64
N SER A 461 26.80 23.96 -14.68
CA SER A 461 25.92 25.03 -14.20
C SER A 461 24.51 24.53 -13.87
N TYR A 462 23.88 25.18 -12.90
CA TYR A 462 22.49 25.03 -12.56
C TYR A 462 21.68 26.21 -13.13
N ARG A 463 20.54 25.91 -13.77
CA ARG A 463 19.61 26.93 -14.28
C ARG A 463 18.36 27.01 -13.40
N ARG A 464 17.80 28.21 -13.25
CA ARG A 464 16.54 28.38 -12.54
C ARG A 464 15.40 27.62 -13.24
N ALA A 465 14.50 27.02 -12.45
CA ALA A 465 13.32 26.39 -13.02
C ALA A 465 12.39 27.44 -13.65
N PRO A 466 11.83 27.19 -14.85
CA PRO A 466 10.90 28.10 -15.51
C PRO A 466 9.54 28.16 -14.77
N GLY A 467 8.77 29.22 -15.02
CA GLY A 467 7.41 29.35 -14.51
C GLY A 467 7.28 29.94 -13.10
N GLY A 468 8.19 30.87 -12.73
CA GLY A 468 8.10 31.62 -11.49
C GLY A 468 8.70 30.93 -10.25
N GLU A 469 9.21 29.72 -10.39
CA GLU A 469 9.83 28.94 -9.32
C GLU A 469 11.26 29.44 -9.00
N LYS A 470 11.35 30.69 -8.54
CA LYS A 470 12.63 31.41 -8.29
C LYS A 470 13.59 30.69 -7.34
N ARG A 471 13.06 29.70 -6.55
CA ARG A 471 13.80 29.01 -5.49
C ARG A 471 14.29 27.62 -5.90
N VAL A 472 14.12 27.22 -7.14
CA VAL A 472 14.55 25.91 -7.62
C VAL A 472 15.56 26.09 -8.75
N LYS A 473 16.70 25.40 -8.62
CA LYS A 473 17.70 25.33 -9.67
C LYS A 473 17.83 23.88 -10.13
N LEU A 474 17.95 23.68 -11.43
CA LEU A 474 18.01 22.39 -12.10
C LEU A 474 19.24 22.28 -12.98
N ALA A 475 19.89 21.13 -12.94
CA ALA A 475 20.89 20.70 -13.91
C ALA A 475 20.58 19.28 -14.37
N SER A 476 21.13 18.82 -15.50
CA SER A 476 20.91 17.43 -15.90
C SER A 476 22.05 16.85 -16.70
N LEU A 477 22.19 15.55 -16.61
CA LEU A 477 23.07 14.74 -17.43
C LEU A 477 22.23 13.63 -18.10
N ARG A 478 22.64 13.24 -19.32
CA ARG A 478 22.15 12.03 -19.98
C ARG A 478 23.19 10.95 -19.76
N VAL A 479 22.75 9.87 -19.14
CA VAL A 479 23.61 8.74 -18.77
C VAL A 479 22.99 7.43 -19.25
N ILE A 480 23.74 6.34 -19.21
CA ILE A 480 23.21 5.00 -19.44
C ILE A 480 23.07 4.32 -18.09
N GLN A 481 21.85 3.88 -17.79
CA GLN A 481 21.56 2.99 -16.65
C GLN A 481 21.56 1.55 -17.16
N PRO A 482 22.39 0.65 -16.62
CA PRO A 482 22.32 -0.77 -16.97
C PRO A 482 20.89 -1.30 -16.78
N GLY A 483 20.39 -2.03 -17.78
CA GLY A 483 19.03 -2.57 -17.81
C GLY A 483 17.91 -1.60 -18.22
N LEU A 484 18.13 -0.28 -18.20
CA LEU A 484 17.12 0.71 -18.64
C LEU A 484 17.56 1.50 -19.90
N GLY A 485 18.84 1.42 -20.27
CA GLY A 485 19.38 2.17 -21.40
C GLY A 485 19.62 3.65 -21.05
N ARG A 486 19.41 4.53 -22.05
CA ARG A 486 19.63 5.98 -21.88
C ARG A 486 18.55 6.60 -21.00
N VAL A 487 18.98 7.24 -19.92
CA VAL A 487 18.11 7.94 -18.95
C VAL A 487 18.59 9.37 -18.75
N ARG A 488 17.73 10.21 -18.19
CA ARG A 488 18.09 11.56 -17.74
C ARG A 488 18.17 11.59 -16.22
N LEU A 489 19.29 12.06 -15.69
CA LEU A 489 19.42 12.46 -14.31
C LEU A 489 19.21 13.97 -14.20
N VAL A 490 18.29 14.39 -13.34
CA VAL A 490 18.01 15.80 -13.04
C VAL A 490 18.43 16.09 -11.61
N PHE A 491 19.43 16.92 -11.46
CA PHE A 491 19.95 17.39 -10.19
C PHE A 491 19.14 18.61 -9.75
N VAL A 492 18.55 18.55 -8.58
CA VAL A 492 17.61 19.53 -8.05
C VAL A 492 18.19 20.18 -6.82
N GLN A 493 18.21 21.50 -6.78
CA GLN A 493 18.53 22.31 -5.60
C GLN A 493 17.34 23.19 -5.26
N GLU A 494 16.81 23.05 -4.04
CA GLU A 494 15.70 23.85 -3.52
C GLU A 494 16.20 24.81 -2.45
N PHE A 495 15.76 26.07 -2.51
CA PHE A 495 16.21 27.14 -1.64
C PHE A 495 15.02 27.72 -0.86
N ASN A 496 15.24 28.14 0.39
CA ASN A 496 14.23 28.83 1.18
C ASN A 496 14.09 30.32 0.75
N ARG A 497 13.19 31.06 1.42
CA ARG A 497 12.98 32.51 1.15
C ARG A 497 14.25 33.35 1.32
N LYS A 498 15.16 32.93 2.21
CA LYS A 498 16.43 33.61 2.51
C LYS A 498 17.58 33.20 1.56
N GLY A 499 17.31 32.40 0.49
CA GLY A 499 18.33 31.95 -0.44
C GLY A 499 19.24 30.83 0.09
N LYS A 500 18.95 30.24 1.27
CA LYS A 500 19.71 29.11 1.80
C LYS A 500 19.22 27.81 1.15
N LEU A 501 20.14 26.95 0.73
CA LEU A 501 19.86 25.59 0.23
C LEU A 501 19.17 24.78 1.33
N THR A 502 17.99 24.23 1.02
CA THR A 502 17.19 23.43 1.95
C THR A 502 17.19 21.95 1.59
N GLN A 503 17.19 21.65 0.30
CA GLN A 503 17.20 20.27 -0.19
C GLN A 503 18.03 20.16 -1.47
N GLU A 504 18.76 19.05 -1.57
CA GLU A 504 19.44 18.64 -2.78
C GLU A 504 19.17 17.15 -3.03
N TYR A 505 18.75 16.82 -4.24
CA TYR A 505 18.45 15.45 -4.63
C TYR A 505 18.51 15.25 -6.13
N VAL A 506 18.57 14.00 -6.56
CA VAL A 506 18.64 13.64 -7.97
C VAL A 506 17.42 12.84 -8.36
N LEU A 507 16.81 13.22 -9.49
CA LEU A 507 15.70 12.49 -10.10
C LEU A 507 16.19 11.76 -11.34
N MET A 508 15.78 10.52 -11.51
CA MET A 508 15.95 9.76 -12.73
C MET A 508 14.64 9.78 -13.52
N CYS A 509 14.75 10.02 -14.83
CA CYS A 509 13.67 9.89 -15.78
C CYS A 509 14.09 8.92 -16.89
N THR A 510 13.26 7.91 -17.16
CA THR A 510 13.54 6.94 -18.23
C THR A 510 13.47 7.53 -19.64
N ASP A 511 12.82 8.69 -19.82
CA ASP A 511 12.83 9.42 -21.07
C ASP A 511 13.94 10.50 -21.07
N PRO A 512 15.05 10.31 -21.81
CA PRO A 512 16.17 11.26 -21.82
C PRO A 512 15.84 12.59 -22.52
N ARG A 513 14.68 12.70 -23.21
CA ARG A 513 14.22 13.93 -23.88
C ARG A 513 13.28 14.75 -23.01
N TYR A 514 12.72 14.17 -21.94
CA TYR A 514 11.77 14.87 -21.07
C TYR A 514 12.43 16.06 -20.37
N ALA A 515 11.83 17.25 -20.45
CA ALA A 515 12.46 18.49 -19.98
C ALA A 515 12.66 18.50 -18.45
N ASN A 516 13.77 19.05 -17.96
CA ASN A 516 14.16 19.06 -16.54
C ASN A 516 13.04 19.57 -15.61
N HIS A 517 12.42 20.70 -15.98
CA HIS A 517 11.33 21.29 -15.19
C HIS A 517 10.09 20.39 -15.15
N LYS A 518 9.81 19.65 -16.24
CA LYS A 518 8.71 18.67 -16.27
C LYS A 518 9.03 17.47 -15.37
N VAL A 519 10.27 16.96 -15.38
CA VAL A 519 10.72 15.89 -14.47
C VAL A 519 10.51 16.31 -13.02
N TRP A 520 10.96 17.51 -12.68
CA TRP A 520 10.79 18.04 -11.32
C TRP A 520 9.32 18.22 -10.93
N ARG A 521 8.48 18.84 -11.79
CA ARG A 521 7.04 18.99 -11.56
C ARG A 521 6.33 17.65 -11.38
N THR A 522 6.64 16.67 -12.23
CA THR A 522 6.13 15.30 -12.11
C THR A 522 6.44 14.72 -10.72
N HIS A 523 7.70 14.87 -10.27
CA HIS A 523 8.05 14.38 -8.93
C HIS A 523 7.31 15.12 -7.81
N LYS A 524 7.02 16.39 -7.96
CA LYS A 524 6.19 17.14 -6.99
C LYS A 524 4.75 16.62 -6.93
N LEU A 525 4.18 16.20 -8.06
CA LEU A 525 2.83 15.61 -8.08
C LEU A 525 2.76 14.27 -7.33
N ARG A 526 3.88 13.56 -7.15
CA ARG A 526 3.92 12.36 -6.29
C ARG A 526 3.38 12.64 -4.88
N TRP A 527 3.62 13.83 -4.35
CA TRP A 527 3.16 14.20 -3.00
C TRP A 527 1.63 14.10 -2.83
N ARG A 528 0.85 14.12 -3.93
CA ARG A 528 -0.60 14.01 -3.87
C ARG A 528 -1.10 12.70 -3.26
N ILE A 529 -0.33 11.61 -3.39
CA ILE A 529 -0.69 10.35 -2.73
C ILE A 529 -0.57 10.45 -1.20
N GLU A 530 0.40 11.19 -0.70
CA GLU A 530 0.56 11.44 0.74
C GLU A 530 -0.56 12.35 1.28
N GLU A 531 -1.05 13.29 0.46
CA GLU A 531 -2.24 14.10 0.77
C GLU A 531 -3.49 13.21 0.86
N ILE A 532 -3.68 12.29 -0.09
CA ILE A 532 -4.78 11.31 -0.05
C ILE A 532 -4.69 10.47 1.24
N TYR A 533 -3.52 9.93 1.59
CA TYR A 533 -3.37 9.17 2.83
C TYR A 533 -3.72 10.00 4.07
N ARG A 534 -3.37 11.27 4.09
CA ARG A 534 -3.74 12.18 5.17
C ARG A 534 -5.25 12.40 5.22
N GLU A 535 -5.88 12.67 4.07
CA GLU A 535 -7.32 12.90 3.97
C GLU A 535 -8.14 11.67 4.35
N VAL A 536 -7.76 10.47 3.87
CA VAL A 536 -8.49 9.23 4.22
C VAL A 536 -8.33 8.87 5.69
N ARG A 537 -7.19 9.15 6.31
CA ARG A 537 -7.00 8.97 7.76
C ARG A 537 -7.82 9.96 8.58
N GLN A 538 -7.78 11.23 8.21
CA GLN A 538 -8.42 12.28 8.99
C GLN A 538 -9.93 12.33 8.79
N ASN A 539 -10.41 12.04 7.58
CA ASN A 539 -11.78 12.33 7.18
C ASN A 539 -12.61 11.10 6.79
N HIS A 540 -12.01 9.94 6.57
CA HIS A 540 -12.72 8.77 6.00
C HIS A 540 -12.57 7.49 6.80
N GLY A 541 -12.10 7.57 8.06
CA GLY A 541 -12.04 6.44 8.97
C GLY A 541 -11.13 5.30 8.51
N PHE A 542 -10.11 5.60 7.72
CA PHE A 542 -9.23 4.61 7.08
C PHE A 542 -8.61 3.61 8.06
N GLU A 543 -8.32 4.03 9.28
CA GLU A 543 -7.74 3.21 10.33
C GLU A 543 -8.79 2.64 11.32
N ASP A 544 -10.09 2.96 11.19
CA ASP A 544 -11.12 2.70 12.22
C ASP A 544 -11.81 1.34 12.11
N PHE A 545 -11.17 0.34 11.51
CA PHE A 545 -11.74 -1.00 11.42
C PHE A 545 -11.34 -1.89 12.60
N HIS A 546 -12.31 -2.72 13.07
CA HIS A 546 -12.16 -3.65 14.18
C HIS A 546 -12.80 -5.02 13.89
N CYS A 547 -12.58 -5.57 12.68
CA CYS A 547 -13.21 -6.82 12.26
C CYS A 547 -12.22 -7.98 12.23
N ARG A 548 -12.76 -9.21 12.36
CA ARG A 548 -12.00 -10.47 12.35
C ARG A 548 -12.17 -11.26 11.04
N ASN A 549 -12.59 -10.61 9.99
CA ASN A 549 -12.71 -11.19 8.65
C ASN A 549 -11.90 -10.33 7.69
N PHE A 550 -11.00 -10.94 6.94
CA PHE A 550 -10.09 -10.21 6.07
C PHE A 550 -10.83 -9.45 4.96
N ASN A 551 -11.87 -10.06 4.35
CA ASN A 551 -12.65 -9.37 3.33
C ASN A 551 -13.35 -8.12 3.88
N ALA A 552 -13.82 -8.17 5.15
CA ALA A 552 -14.40 -6.99 5.79
C ALA A 552 -13.36 -5.91 6.11
N ILE A 553 -12.11 -6.30 6.41
CA ILE A 553 -10.97 -5.38 6.57
C ILE A 553 -10.65 -4.72 5.23
N TYR A 554 -10.51 -5.54 4.18
CA TYR A 554 -10.25 -5.08 2.83
C TYR A 554 -11.36 -4.11 2.36
N GLY A 555 -12.61 -4.52 2.54
CA GLY A 555 -13.76 -3.70 2.19
C GLY A 555 -13.80 -2.37 2.91
N HIS A 556 -13.48 -2.32 4.20
CA HIS A 556 -13.42 -1.08 4.95
C HIS A 556 -12.38 -0.10 4.34
N VAL A 557 -11.18 -0.58 4.04
CA VAL A 557 -10.13 0.22 3.42
C VAL A 557 -10.54 0.68 2.01
N ALA A 558 -11.03 -0.24 1.18
CA ALA A 558 -11.49 0.10 -0.18
C ALA A 558 -12.62 1.14 -0.16
N LEU A 559 -13.60 1.00 0.75
CA LEU A 559 -14.70 1.95 0.91
C LEU A 559 -14.23 3.30 1.47
N SER A 560 -13.17 3.35 2.28
CA SER A 560 -12.56 4.62 2.69
C SER A 560 -11.98 5.38 1.49
N PHE A 561 -11.30 4.70 0.58
CA PHE A 561 -10.84 5.30 -0.68
C PHE A 561 -12.00 5.68 -1.60
N LEU A 562 -13.04 4.86 -1.69
CA LEU A 562 -14.23 5.17 -2.49
C LEU A 562 -15.00 6.38 -1.93
N SER A 563 -15.11 6.51 -0.61
CA SER A 563 -15.74 7.68 0.02
C SER A 563 -14.92 8.97 -0.20
N HIS A 564 -13.59 8.86 -0.18
CA HIS A 564 -12.70 9.95 -0.58
C HIS A 564 -12.91 10.34 -2.04
N LEU A 565 -13.02 9.35 -2.93
CA LEU A 565 -13.31 9.58 -4.35
C LEU A 565 -14.65 10.25 -4.55
N CYS A 566 -15.71 9.81 -3.84
CA CYS A 566 -17.03 10.42 -3.83
C CYS A 566 -16.96 11.93 -3.53
N LEU A 567 -16.35 12.34 -2.41
CA LEU A 567 -16.23 13.76 -2.07
C LEU A 567 -15.33 14.53 -3.04
N THR A 568 -14.28 13.89 -3.56
CA THR A 568 -13.40 14.50 -4.57
C THR A 568 -14.14 14.76 -5.87
N VAL A 569 -14.94 13.83 -6.34
CA VAL A 569 -15.79 13.98 -7.53
C VAL A 569 -16.80 15.09 -7.32
N THR A 570 -17.54 15.09 -6.22
CA THR A 570 -18.48 16.17 -5.86
C THR A 570 -17.80 17.53 -5.92
N ARG A 571 -16.58 17.65 -5.34
CA ARG A 571 -15.78 18.90 -5.40
C ARG A 571 -15.45 19.31 -6.83
N LEU A 572 -15.01 18.36 -7.68
CA LEU A 572 -14.62 18.64 -9.07
C LEU A 572 -15.80 19.00 -9.95
N MET A 573 -16.94 18.37 -9.72
CA MET A 573 -18.16 18.58 -10.50
C MET A 573 -18.89 19.86 -10.10
N THR A 574 -18.81 20.28 -8.84
CA THR A 574 -19.52 21.44 -8.28
C THR A 574 -18.61 22.67 -8.24
N PRO A 575 -18.81 23.68 -9.09
CA PRO A 575 -17.92 24.85 -9.20
C PRO A 575 -17.69 25.58 -7.86
N LYS A 576 -18.74 25.76 -7.06
CA LYS A 576 -18.68 26.45 -5.76
C LYS A 576 -17.86 25.69 -4.70
N LEU A 577 -17.70 24.36 -4.85
CA LEU A 577 -16.93 23.54 -3.90
C LEU A 577 -15.45 23.37 -4.28
N ARG A 578 -15.04 23.76 -5.48
CA ARG A 578 -13.67 23.52 -5.99
C ARG A 578 -12.57 24.16 -5.14
N SER A 579 -12.84 25.31 -4.56
CA SER A 579 -11.88 26.03 -3.72
C SER A 579 -11.79 25.46 -2.29
N LEU A 580 -12.68 24.57 -1.89
CA LEU A 580 -12.75 24.02 -0.55
C LEU A 580 -11.91 22.73 -0.43
N THR A 581 -11.34 22.51 0.75
CA THR A 581 -10.75 21.21 1.13
C THR A 581 -11.85 20.21 1.42
N LEU A 582 -11.57 18.90 1.31
CA LEU A 582 -12.57 17.86 1.61
C LEU A 582 -13.09 17.97 3.05
N GLY A 583 -12.21 18.29 4.02
CA GLY A 583 -12.63 18.54 5.39
C GLY A 583 -13.60 19.71 5.53
N LYS A 584 -13.37 20.80 4.80
CA LYS A 584 -14.34 21.94 4.76
C LYS A 584 -15.64 21.54 4.11
N ILE A 585 -15.62 20.80 2.98
CA ILE A 585 -16.85 20.30 2.34
C ILE A 585 -17.67 19.48 3.33
N LYS A 586 -17.02 18.54 4.05
CA LYS A 586 -17.72 17.75 5.08
C LYS A 586 -18.32 18.63 6.17
N HIS A 587 -17.63 19.67 6.61
CA HIS A 587 -18.10 20.58 7.66
C HIS A 587 -19.24 21.48 7.17
N GLU A 588 -19.10 22.09 5.99
CA GLU A 588 -20.10 22.98 5.41
C GLU A 588 -21.43 22.28 5.13
N VAL A 589 -21.38 21.01 4.70
CA VAL A 589 -22.56 20.20 4.39
C VAL A 589 -23.08 19.44 5.63
N PHE A 590 -22.55 19.72 6.80
CA PHE A 590 -22.96 19.02 8.02
C PHE A 590 -24.38 19.35 8.46
N ASN A 591 -24.75 20.62 8.46
CA ASN A 591 -26.03 21.12 8.93
C ASN A 591 -26.88 21.63 7.76
N ALA A 592 -27.40 20.72 6.94
CA ALA A 592 -28.36 21.10 5.90
C ALA A 592 -29.75 21.28 6.47
N LEU A 593 -30.53 22.11 5.80
CA LEU A 593 -31.96 22.22 6.02
C LEU A 593 -32.69 21.29 5.03
N VAL A 594 -33.63 20.53 5.51
CA VAL A 594 -34.48 19.65 4.72
C VAL A 594 -35.94 20.04 4.85
N GLU A 595 -36.68 19.89 3.77
CA GLU A 595 -38.12 19.99 3.76
C GLU A 595 -38.73 18.60 3.72
N LEU A 596 -39.78 18.39 4.50
CA LEU A 596 -40.54 17.17 4.49
C LEU A 596 -41.82 17.39 3.71
N VAL A 597 -41.90 16.75 2.53
CA VAL A 597 -43.08 16.78 1.70
C VAL A 597 -43.88 15.52 1.98
N SER A 598 -45.03 15.65 2.63
CA SER A 598 -45.95 14.56 2.90
C SER A 598 -47.02 14.49 1.83
N THR A 599 -47.11 13.37 1.11
CA THR A 599 -48.26 12.99 0.29
C THR A 599 -49.09 11.96 1.05
N ALA A 600 -50.29 11.63 0.54
CA ALA A 600 -51.22 10.70 1.21
C ALA A 600 -50.55 9.34 1.56
N ASP A 601 -49.64 8.86 0.72
CA ASP A 601 -49.00 7.54 0.85
C ASP A 601 -47.50 7.56 1.10
N GLN A 602 -46.82 8.69 0.91
CA GLN A 602 -45.36 8.79 1.02
C GLN A 602 -44.92 10.09 1.71
N MET A 603 -43.84 9.99 2.45
CA MET A 603 -43.09 11.12 2.97
C MET A 603 -41.77 11.22 2.23
N THR A 604 -41.57 12.30 1.51
CA THR A 604 -40.36 12.58 0.76
C THR A 604 -39.51 13.62 1.50
N VAL A 605 -38.22 13.41 1.56
CA VAL A 605 -37.26 14.36 2.13
C VAL A 605 -36.60 15.10 0.98
N CYS A 606 -36.73 16.40 0.97
CA CYS A 606 -36.07 17.27 -0.01
C CYS A 606 -35.13 18.24 0.71
N PHE A 607 -34.00 18.52 0.12
CA PHE A 607 -33.14 19.61 0.62
C PHE A 607 -33.73 20.94 0.18
N THR A 608 -33.62 21.99 1.04
CA THR A 608 -34.16 23.29 0.70
C THR A 608 -33.48 23.87 -0.54
N ASP A 609 -34.24 24.60 -1.36
CA ASP A 609 -33.71 25.26 -2.56
C ASP A 609 -32.53 26.17 -2.20
N GLU A 610 -32.60 26.90 -1.09
CA GLU A 610 -31.51 27.74 -0.59
C GLU A 610 -30.22 26.95 -0.37
N PHE A 611 -30.32 25.74 0.21
CA PHE A 611 -29.15 24.86 0.42
C PHE A 611 -28.59 24.34 -0.91
N LEU A 612 -29.46 23.90 -1.83
CA LEU A 612 -29.06 23.39 -3.15
C LEU A 612 -28.41 24.50 -3.99
N GLU A 613 -28.99 25.69 -4.02
CA GLU A 613 -28.44 26.85 -4.72
C GLU A 613 -27.11 27.33 -4.11
N ARG A 614 -27.03 27.38 -2.77
CA ARG A 614 -25.82 27.80 -2.07
C ARG A 614 -24.60 26.98 -2.50
N TYR A 615 -24.75 25.68 -2.67
CA TYR A 615 -23.67 24.77 -3.04
C TYR A 615 -23.67 24.38 -4.52
N GLY A 616 -24.65 24.81 -5.31
CA GLY A 616 -24.78 24.47 -6.72
C GLY A 616 -25.03 22.97 -6.93
N LEU A 617 -25.76 22.35 -6.01
CA LEU A 617 -26.16 20.95 -6.09
C LEU A 617 -27.48 20.83 -6.86
N PRO A 618 -27.69 19.74 -7.63
CA PRO A 618 -28.97 19.52 -8.31
C PRO A 618 -30.08 19.25 -7.29
N ALA A 619 -31.31 19.63 -7.65
CA ALA A 619 -32.48 19.29 -6.86
C ALA A 619 -32.66 17.77 -6.85
N PHE A 620 -32.78 17.19 -5.68
CA PHE A 620 -32.97 15.75 -5.47
C PHE A 620 -34.00 15.55 -4.35
N CYS A 621 -35.11 14.88 -4.63
CA CYS A 621 -36.08 14.45 -3.64
C CYS A 621 -35.93 12.94 -3.41
N ILE A 622 -35.84 12.53 -2.15
CA ILE A 622 -35.67 11.15 -1.73
C ILE A 622 -37.01 10.57 -1.28
#